data_b6b8e05bbfe33a53797bac51c7641983
#
_entry.id   b6b8e05bbfe33a53797bac51c7641983
#
_cell.length_a   1.000
_cell.length_b   1.000
_cell.length_c   1.000
_cell.angle_alpha   90.00
_cell.angle_beta   90.00
_cell.angle_gamma   90.00
#
_symmetry.space_group_name_H-M   'P 1'
#
loop_
_entity.id
_entity.type
_entity.pdbx_description
1 polymer ?
#
loop_
_entity_poly.entity_id
_entity_poly.type
_entity_poly.pdbx_seq_one_letter_code
_entity_poly.pdbx_strand_id
1 'polypeptide(L)'
;HIQKLIVPLRAGVLSALGLLVAPPAYDIVRTYKAPILGLDADDITACMDTMAEEIDALLDGIEAAGERRYRRALDVGYIGQSYQVTVPLEGRPDGESVFETFARLYRDKYGYFYEDVPAEIVNLRVLGEIAGAGLQLTPAEAGDGAATPTGDRRAYSASRGEMIPFTVYDRETLRPGMKFNGPCVIEEVTSTTIVDVDGSVEIDEYGSLVVSLEGV
;
A
#
# COMPACT_ATOMS: atom_id res chain seq x y z
N HIS A 1 -9.11 -11.25 10.26
CA HIS A 1 -10.46 -10.72 10.10
C HIS A 1 -10.41 -9.20 9.89
N ILE A 2 -11.10 -8.72 8.85
CA ILE A 2 -11.17 -7.28 8.53
C ILE A 2 -12.40 -6.73 9.26
N GLN A 3 -12.18 -5.82 10.19
CA GLN A 3 -13.25 -5.20 10.98
C GLN A 3 -13.71 -3.86 10.42
N LYS A 4 -12.85 -3.20 9.63
CA LYS A 4 -13.09 -1.87 9.09
C LYS A 4 -12.61 -1.78 7.63
N LEU A 5 -13.45 -1.23 6.77
CA LEU A 5 -13.15 -0.95 5.37
C LEU A 5 -13.33 0.55 5.11
N ILE A 6 -12.43 1.13 4.32
CA ILE A 6 -12.58 2.49 3.82
C ILE A 6 -12.76 2.43 2.30
N VAL A 7 -13.89 2.94 1.81
CA VAL A 7 -14.18 3.04 0.38
C VAL A 7 -14.14 4.53 0.01
N PRO A 8 -13.05 5.01 -0.59
CA PRO A 8 -12.92 6.42 -0.94
C PRO A 8 -13.93 6.82 -2.01
N LEU A 9 -14.20 8.12 -2.10
CA LEU A 9 -15.02 8.67 -3.17
C LEU A 9 -14.37 8.33 -4.52
N ARG A 10 -15.18 7.88 -5.48
CA ARG A 10 -14.73 7.43 -6.82
C ARG A 10 -13.76 6.24 -6.77
N ALA A 11 -14.04 5.27 -5.91
CA ALA A 11 -13.22 4.07 -5.72
C ALA A 11 -12.90 3.33 -7.04
N GLY A 12 -13.83 3.33 -8.00
CA GLY A 12 -13.63 2.70 -9.31
C GLY A 12 -12.53 3.30 -10.19
N VAL A 13 -12.04 4.52 -9.88
CA VAL A 13 -10.96 5.20 -10.60
C VAL A 13 -9.77 5.57 -9.69
N LEU A 14 -9.68 4.97 -8.52
CA LEU A 14 -8.64 5.26 -7.53
C LEU A 14 -7.22 5.01 -8.05
N SER A 15 -7.03 4.02 -8.91
CA SER A 15 -5.73 3.75 -9.53
C SER A 15 -5.27 4.89 -10.45
N ALA A 16 -6.18 5.53 -11.18
CA ALA A 16 -5.86 6.70 -11.99
C ALA A 16 -5.45 7.90 -11.11
N LEU A 17 -6.14 8.10 -9.98
CA LEU A 17 -5.73 9.09 -8.99
C LEU A 17 -4.34 8.79 -8.42
N GLY A 18 -4.06 7.52 -8.10
CA GLY A 18 -2.74 7.08 -7.65
C GLY A 18 -1.63 7.43 -8.64
N LEU A 19 -1.86 7.23 -9.94
CA LEU A 19 -0.89 7.60 -10.98
C LEU A 19 -0.65 9.11 -11.08
N LEU A 20 -1.69 9.93 -10.84
CA LEU A 20 -1.56 11.39 -10.87
C LEU A 20 -0.74 11.95 -9.70
N VAL A 21 -0.72 11.25 -8.57
CA VAL A 21 -0.05 11.73 -7.35
C VAL A 21 1.23 10.97 -7.03
N ALA A 22 1.52 9.89 -7.77
CA ALA A 22 2.74 9.13 -7.59
C ALA A 22 3.96 10.01 -7.90
N PRO A 23 4.96 10.04 -7.01
CA PRO A 23 6.19 10.77 -7.29
C PRO A 23 6.93 10.14 -8.48
N PRO A 24 7.58 10.93 -9.33
CA PRO A 24 8.53 10.40 -10.30
C PRO A 24 9.62 9.63 -9.57
N ALA A 25 9.85 8.39 -9.96
CA ALA A 25 10.80 7.52 -9.30
C ALA A 25 11.47 6.56 -10.28
N TYR A 26 12.73 6.21 -10.01
CA TYR A 26 13.47 5.16 -10.69
C TYR A 26 14.00 4.16 -9.68
N ASP A 27 13.88 2.88 -10.01
CA ASP A 27 14.41 1.76 -9.22
C ASP A 27 15.49 1.06 -10.06
N ILE A 28 16.75 1.16 -9.63
CA ILE A 28 17.87 0.46 -10.26
C ILE A 28 18.22 -0.74 -9.39
N VAL A 29 18.29 -1.92 -10.04
CA VAL A 29 18.72 -3.16 -9.42
C VAL A 29 19.94 -3.67 -10.14
N ARG A 30 21.01 -4.00 -9.39
CA ARG A 30 22.28 -4.49 -9.93
C ARG A 30 22.68 -5.77 -9.23
N THR A 31 22.96 -6.82 -10.00
CA THR A 31 23.44 -8.08 -9.44
C THR A 31 24.78 -7.88 -8.74
N TYR A 32 24.83 -8.36 -7.50
CA TYR A 32 26.02 -8.26 -6.65
C TYR A 32 26.07 -9.49 -5.73
N LYS A 33 26.81 -10.49 -6.11
CA LYS A 33 26.90 -11.74 -5.33
C LYS A 33 28.04 -11.68 -4.32
N ALA A 34 27.68 -11.66 -3.03
CA ALA A 34 28.65 -11.70 -1.94
C ALA A 34 28.01 -12.35 -0.69
N PRO A 35 28.81 -13.04 0.15
CA PRO A 35 28.31 -13.50 1.45
C PRO A 35 27.93 -12.30 2.32
N ILE A 36 26.91 -12.46 3.17
CA ILE A 36 26.48 -11.37 4.09
C ILE A 36 27.55 -11.16 5.15
N LEU A 37 28.02 -12.25 5.78
CA LEU A 37 29.04 -12.17 6.81
C LEU A 37 30.39 -11.90 6.14
N GLY A 38 31.01 -10.78 6.52
CA GLY A 38 32.27 -10.33 5.92
C GLY A 38 32.08 -9.54 4.61
N LEU A 39 30.89 -8.98 4.39
CA LEU A 39 30.63 -8.09 3.25
C LEU A 39 31.61 -6.91 3.21
N ASP A 40 31.96 -6.45 2.00
CA ASP A 40 32.71 -5.22 1.80
C ASP A 40 31.75 -4.02 1.77
N ALA A 41 31.63 -3.35 2.91
CA ALA A 41 30.72 -2.22 3.09
C ALA A 41 31.13 -1.00 2.23
N ASP A 42 32.42 -0.81 1.96
CA ASP A 42 32.89 0.32 1.15
C ASP A 42 32.59 0.08 -0.32
N ASP A 43 32.83 -1.13 -0.83
CA ASP A 43 32.51 -1.50 -2.22
C ASP A 43 31.00 -1.45 -2.48
N ILE A 44 30.17 -1.99 -1.57
CA ILE A 44 28.70 -1.91 -1.67
C ILE A 44 28.23 -0.45 -1.68
N THR A 45 28.77 0.38 -0.79
CA THR A 45 28.41 1.82 -0.72
C THR A 45 28.79 2.53 -2.01
N ALA A 46 30.00 2.36 -2.51
CA ALA A 46 30.48 2.97 -3.75
C ALA A 46 29.64 2.55 -4.96
N CYS A 47 29.26 1.25 -5.03
CA CYS A 47 28.39 0.75 -6.08
C CYS A 47 27.00 1.39 -6.01
N MET A 48 26.40 1.50 -4.81
CA MET A 48 25.10 2.15 -4.61
C MET A 48 25.15 3.66 -4.87
N ASP A 49 26.27 4.33 -4.58
CA ASP A 49 26.45 5.75 -4.90
C ASP A 49 26.45 5.94 -6.42
N THR A 50 27.16 5.11 -7.17
CA THR A 50 27.11 5.12 -8.65
C THR A 50 25.69 4.91 -9.17
N MET A 51 24.92 3.98 -8.57
CA MET A 51 23.51 3.76 -8.95
C MET A 51 22.65 4.99 -8.65
N ALA A 52 22.90 5.70 -7.54
CA ALA A 52 22.20 6.93 -7.21
C ALA A 52 22.52 8.06 -8.21
N GLU A 53 23.78 8.20 -8.65
CA GLU A 53 24.19 9.15 -9.70
C GLU A 53 23.49 8.85 -11.03
N GLU A 54 23.34 7.57 -11.40
CA GLU A 54 22.58 7.18 -12.59
C GLU A 54 21.10 7.59 -12.48
N ILE A 55 20.48 7.41 -11.30
CA ILE A 55 19.11 7.85 -11.03
C ILE A 55 19.01 9.36 -11.12
N ASP A 56 19.98 10.11 -10.58
CA ASP A 56 20.02 11.57 -10.67
C ASP A 56 19.99 12.04 -12.13
N ALA A 57 20.79 11.43 -12.98
CA ALA A 57 20.82 11.76 -14.41
C ALA A 57 19.47 11.48 -15.10
N LEU A 58 18.73 10.45 -14.67
CA LEU A 58 17.39 10.17 -15.17
C LEU A 58 16.35 11.16 -14.65
N LEU A 59 16.44 11.52 -13.37
CA LEU A 59 15.53 12.48 -12.72
C LEU A 59 15.75 13.91 -13.21
N ASP A 60 16.97 14.29 -13.65
CA ASP A 60 17.26 15.61 -14.23
C ASP A 60 16.45 15.91 -15.50
N GLY A 61 16.01 14.86 -16.20
CA GLY A 61 15.14 15.00 -17.37
C GLY A 61 13.65 15.23 -17.06
N ILE A 62 13.27 15.24 -15.78
CA ILE A 62 11.88 15.35 -15.33
C ILE A 62 11.63 16.76 -14.77
N GLU A 63 10.65 17.46 -15.33
CA GLU A 63 10.18 18.74 -14.80
C GLU A 63 9.29 18.52 -13.56
N ALA A 64 9.88 18.21 -12.41
CA ALA A 64 9.19 18.08 -11.14
C ALA A 64 9.92 18.84 -10.05
N ALA A 65 9.18 19.58 -9.23
CA ALA A 65 9.72 20.28 -8.07
C ALA A 65 9.60 19.40 -6.83
N GLY A 66 10.68 19.20 -6.10
CA GLY A 66 10.68 18.43 -4.87
C GLY A 66 12.08 18.05 -4.41
N GLU A 67 12.19 17.55 -3.20
CA GLU A 67 13.42 17.00 -2.64
C GLU A 67 13.66 15.61 -3.21
N ARG A 68 14.90 15.31 -3.62
CA ARG A 68 15.28 13.94 -4.00
C ARG A 68 15.48 13.09 -2.77
N ARG A 69 14.90 11.92 -2.77
CA ARG A 69 15.02 10.92 -1.68
C ARG A 69 15.45 9.59 -2.24
N TYR A 70 16.33 8.92 -1.51
CA TYR A 70 16.86 7.62 -1.90
C TYR A 70 16.55 6.59 -0.83
N ARG A 71 16.15 5.41 -1.30
CA ARG A 71 16.03 4.22 -0.45
C ARG A 71 16.97 3.16 -0.99
N ARG A 72 17.80 2.60 -0.11
CA ARG A 72 18.78 1.56 -0.45
C ARG A 72 18.36 0.26 0.19
N ALA A 73 18.56 -0.84 -0.50
CA ALA A 73 18.25 -2.16 0.00
C ALA A 73 19.17 -3.23 -0.62
N LEU A 74 19.23 -4.37 0.03
CA LEU A 74 19.89 -5.57 -0.47
C LEU A 74 18.83 -6.64 -0.72
N ASP A 75 18.85 -7.31 -1.88
CA ASP A 75 18.11 -8.55 -2.05
C ASP A 75 18.99 -9.68 -1.53
N VAL A 76 18.52 -10.36 -0.49
CA VAL A 76 19.25 -11.39 0.24
C VAL A 76 18.50 -12.70 0.16
N GLY A 77 19.22 -13.79 -0.04
CA GLY A 77 18.67 -15.14 -0.06
C GLY A 77 19.65 -16.17 0.50
N TYR A 78 19.16 -17.35 0.81
CA TYR A 78 20.05 -18.47 1.12
C TYR A 78 20.78 -18.96 -0.12
N ILE A 79 22.03 -19.34 0.03
CA ILE A 79 22.82 -19.90 -1.09
C ILE A 79 22.10 -21.11 -1.68
N GLY A 80 21.88 -21.06 -3.00
CA GLY A 80 21.19 -22.12 -3.74
C GLY A 80 19.66 -22.02 -3.77
N GLN A 81 19.06 -21.01 -3.16
CA GLN A 81 17.63 -20.72 -3.27
C GLN A 81 17.35 -19.61 -4.31
N SER A 82 16.20 -19.74 -4.99
CA SER A 82 15.75 -18.72 -5.95
C SER A 82 14.95 -17.59 -5.31
N TYR A 83 14.54 -17.74 -4.05
CA TYR A 83 13.74 -16.76 -3.34
C TYR A 83 14.62 -15.79 -2.55
N GLN A 84 14.28 -14.52 -2.62
CA GLN A 84 15.00 -13.43 -1.97
C GLN A 84 14.04 -12.61 -1.10
N VAL A 85 14.62 -11.97 -0.10
CA VAL A 85 13.96 -10.98 0.75
C VAL A 85 14.72 -9.66 0.60
N THR A 86 13.99 -8.59 0.32
CA THR A 86 14.58 -7.25 0.24
C THR A 86 14.79 -6.70 1.65
N VAL A 87 16.05 -6.51 2.02
CA VAL A 87 16.50 -5.98 3.31
C VAL A 87 16.80 -4.50 3.16
N PRO A 88 16.02 -3.60 3.77
CA PRO A 88 16.30 -2.16 3.71
C PRO A 88 17.60 -1.85 4.45
N LEU A 89 18.36 -0.89 3.92
CA LEU A 89 19.58 -0.37 4.54
C LEU A 89 19.35 1.02 5.12
N GLU A 90 19.68 1.18 6.38
CA GLU A 90 19.76 2.48 7.05
C GLU A 90 21.24 2.84 7.29
N GLY A 91 21.83 3.56 6.32
CA GLY A 91 23.22 3.95 6.38
C GLY A 91 24.20 2.93 5.78
N ARG A 92 25.43 2.86 6.35
CA ARG A 92 26.49 1.95 5.86
C ARG A 92 26.12 0.49 6.15
N PRO A 93 26.23 -0.43 5.17
CA PRO A 93 25.92 -1.83 5.38
C PRO A 93 26.84 -2.48 6.42
N ASP A 94 26.23 -3.25 7.31
CA ASP A 94 26.90 -4.08 8.30
C ASP A 94 26.36 -5.51 8.22
N GLY A 95 27.26 -6.49 8.13
CA GLY A 95 26.87 -7.88 7.87
C GLY A 95 26.01 -8.49 8.97
N GLU A 96 26.27 -8.21 10.24
CA GLU A 96 25.47 -8.73 11.36
C GLU A 96 24.07 -8.14 11.34
N SER A 97 23.94 -6.81 11.21
CA SER A 97 22.67 -6.09 11.14
C SER A 97 21.84 -6.52 9.92
N VAL A 98 22.47 -6.69 8.76
CA VAL A 98 21.81 -7.21 7.56
C VAL A 98 21.28 -8.62 7.79
N PHE A 99 22.08 -9.50 8.40
CA PHE A 99 21.67 -10.87 8.69
C PHE A 99 20.50 -10.94 9.68
N GLU A 100 20.54 -10.19 10.77
CA GLU A 100 19.45 -10.11 11.74
C GLU A 100 18.14 -9.62 11.10
N THR A 101 18.23 -8.57 10.27
CA THR A 101 17.07 -8.03 9.57
C THR A 101 16.54 -9.05 8.55
N PHE A 102 17.40 -9.73 7.80
CA PHE A 102 17.02 -10.80 6.90
C PHE A 102 16.30 -11.93 7.64
N ALA A 103 16.86 -12.40 8.77
CA ALA A 103 16.29 -13.47 9.57
C ALA A 103 14.86 -13.13 10.06
N ARG A 104 14.67 -11.91 10.55
CA ARG A 104 13.38 -11.41 10.99
C ARG A 104 12.38 -11.37 9.81
N LEU A 105 12.72 -10.70 8.71
CA LEU A 105 11.85 -10.56 7.54
C LEU A 105 11.53 -11.91 6.88
N TYR A 106 12.50 -12.82 6.84
CA TYR A 106 12.30 -14.16 6.29
C TYR A 106 11.32 -14.96 7.16
N ARG A 107 11.48 -14.90 8.51
CA ARG A 107 10.56 -15.56 9.45
C ARG A 107 9.15 -14.99 9.37
N ASP A 108 9.02 -13.66 9.28
CA ASP A 108 7.71 -13.00 9.15
C ASP A 108 6.99 -13.41 7.85
N LYS A 109 7.74 -13.58 6.76
CA LYS A 109 7.19 -13.91 5.45
C LYS A 109 6.85 -15.39 5.28
N TYR A 110 7.70 -16.29 5.81
CA TYR A 110 7.62 -17.74 5.56
C TYR A 110 7.29 -18.58 6.79
N GLY A 111 7.29 -18.00 8.00
CA GLY A 111 7.00 -18.69 9.25
C GLY A 111 8.16 -19.49 9.84
N TYR A 112 9.32 -19.53 9.16
CA TYR A 112 10.53 -20.25 9.61
C TYR A 112 11.80 -19.51 9.16
N PHE A 113 12.94 -19.92 9.69
CA PHE A 113 14.27 -19.43 9.34
C PHE A 113 15.31 -20.54 9.57
N TYR A 114 16.31 -20.64 8.70
CA TYR A 114 17.40 -21.61 8.83
C TYR A 114 18.65 -20.93 9.40
N GLU A 115 19.06 -21.31 10.62
CA GLU A 115 20.21 -20.70 11.30
C GLU A 115 21.55 -21.16 10.73
N ASP A 116 21.64 -22.43 10.29
CA ASP A 116 22.86 -23.06 9.81
C ASP A 116 23.07 -22.98 8.29
N VAL A 117 22.17 -22.30 7.56
CA VAL A 117 22.28 -22.17 6.11
C VAL A 117 22.88 -20.81 5.77
N PRO A 118 24.01 -20.75 5.06
CA PRO A 118 24.62 -19.49 4.68
C PRO A 118 23.73 -18.70 3.71
N ALA A 119 23.69 -17.38 3.93
CA ALA A 119 22.95 -16.45 3.10
C ALA A 119 23.90 -15.51 2.35
N GLU A 120 23.48 -15.10 1.17
CA GLU A 120 24.24 -14.22 0.28
C GLU A 120 23.42 -12.99 -0.14
N ILE A 121 24.10 -11.89 -0.39
CA ILE A 121 23.55 -10.76 -1.13
C ILE A 121 23.49 -11.21 -2.60
N VAL A 122 22.36 -10.97 -3.24
CA VAL A 122 22.15 -11.30 -4.65
C VAL A 122 22.12 -10.06 -5.53
N ASN A 123 21.47 -9.00 -5.03
CA ASN A 123 21.41 -7.72 -5.73
C ASN A 123 21.56 -6.56 -4.74
N LEU A 124 22.08 -5.45 -5.26
CA LEU A 124 21.94 -4.11 -4.70
C LEU A 124 20.73 -3.44 -5.35
N ARG A 125 19.99 -2.69 -4.56
CA ARG A 125 18.81 -1.94 -5.01
C ARG A 125 18.88 -0.50 -4.53
N VAL A 126 18.67 0.44 -5.43
CA VAL A 126 18.54 1.86 -5.11
C VAL A 126 17.28 2.40 -5.79
N LEU A 127 16.36 2.91 -5.00
CA LEU A 127 15.21 3.65 -5.47
C LEU A 127 15.46 5.14 -5.19
N GLY A 128 15.38 5.98 -6.21
CA GLY A 128 15.40 7.43 -6.09
C GLY A 128 14.09 8.02 -6.56
N GLU A 129 13.55 8.98 -5.82
CA GLU A 129 12.29 9.64 -6.11
C GLU A 129 12.39 11.15 -5.89
N ILE A 130 11.59 11.93 -6.64
CA ILE A 130 11.36 13.34 -6.34
C ILE A 130 10.12 13.41 -5.46
N ALA A 131 10.30 13.77 -4.17
CA ALA A 131 9.18 13.84 -3.24
C ALA A 131 8.12 14.82 -3.74
N GLY A 132 6.96 14.30 -4.13
CA GLY A 132 5.83 15.12 -4.54
C GLY A 132 5.15 15.81 -3.35
N ALA A 133 4.28 16.78 -3.66
CA ALA A 133 3.47 17.46 -2.64
C ALA A 133 2.46 16.53 -1.93
N GLY A 134 2.34 15.29 -2.40
CA GLY A 134 1.33 14.34 -1.95
C GLY A 134 -0.10 14.76 -2.35
N LEU A 135 -1.05 13.87 -2.11
CA LEU A 135 -2.46 14.19 -2.28
C LEU A 135 -2.94 14.96 -1.05
N GLN A 136 -3.30 16.23 -1.23
CA GLN A 136 -4.00 17.00 -0.21
C GLN A 136 -5.50 16.83 -0.40
N LEU A 137 -6.12 16.01 0.46
CA LEU A 137 -7.57 15.87 0.48
C LEU A 137 -8.16 17.11 1.15
N THR A 138 -9.13 17.73 0.49
CA THR A 138 -9.92 18.80 1.08
C THR A 138 -11.15 18.17 1.72
N PRO A 139 -11.48 18.50 2.99
CA PRO A 139 -12.71 18.05 3.60
C PRO A 139 -13.92 18.46 2.76
N ALA A 140 -14.87 17.54 2.63
CA ALA A 140 -16.12 17.80 1.94
C ALA A 140 -17.10 18.56 2.87
N GLU A 141 -18.05 19.28 2.27
CA GLU A 141 -19.08 19.98 3.06
C GLU A 141 -19.93 18.97 3.84
N ALA A 142 -20.06 19.20 5.15
CA ALA A 142 -20.88 18.36 6.00
C ALA A 142 -22.36 18.44 5.59
N GLY A 143 -23.06 17.33 5.70
CA GLY A 143 -24.51 17.28 5.53
C GLY A 143 -25.22 17.51 6.85
N ASP A 144 -26.40 18.11 6.78
CA ASP A 144 -27.27 18.42 7.93
C ASP A 144 -28.44 17.43 8.10
N GLY A 145 -28.49 16.40 7.24
CA GLY A 145 -29.59 15.45 7.14
C GLY A 145 -29.20 13.98 7.32
N ALA A 146 -30.21 13.14 7.42
CA ALA A 146 -30.06 11.70 7.32
C ALA A 146 -29.86 11.27 5.86
N ALA A 147 -29.15 10.13 5.65
CA ALA A 147 -29.03 9.54 4.32
C ALA A 147 -30.40 9.16 3.77
N THR A 148 -30.73 9.62 2.57
CA THR A 148 -32.05 9.37 1.93
C THR A 148 -31.91 8.21 0.95
N PRO A 149 -32.69 7.10 1.16
CA PRO A 149 -32.74 6.00 0.20
C PRO A 149 -33.32 6.43 -1.14
N THR A 150 -32.82 5.81 -2.22
CA THR A 150 -33.38 5.96 -3.59
C THR A 150 -34.34 4.84 -3.94
N GLY A 151 -34.35 3.73 -3.15
CA GLY A 151 -35.23 2.57 -3.35
C GLY A 151 -34.74 1.34 -2.62
N ASP A 152 -35.26 0.19 -3.01
CA ASP A 152 -34.88 -1.11 -2.49
C ASP A 152 -34.55 -2.08 -3.64
N ARG A 153 -33.62 -3.00 -3.40
CA ARG A 153 -33.23 -4.05 -4.35
C ARG A 153 -33.06 -5.38 -3.62
N ARG A 154 -33.54 -6.47 -4.21
CA ARG A 154 -33.25 -7.81 -3.69
C ARG A 154 -31.82 -8.21 -4.05
N ALA A 155 -31.02 -8.56 -3.04
CA ALA A 155 -29.67 -9.07 -3.20
C ALA A 155 -29.44 -10.24 -2.24
N TYR A 156 -28.40 -11.04 -2.51
CA TYR A 156 -28.03 -12.15 -1.66
C TYR A 156 -27.26 -11.67 -0.43
N SER A 157 -27.75 -11.99 0.76
CA SER A 157 -27.05 -11.78 2.02
C SER A 157 -26.20 -13.01 2.33
N ALA A 158 -24.88 -12.84 2.40
CA ALA A 158 -23.97 -13.92 2.78
C ALA A 158 -24.16 -14.29 4.26
N SER A 159 -24.42 -13.32 5.12
CA SER A 159 -24.64 -13.53 6.55
C SER A 159 -25.93 -14.30 6.85
N ARG A 160 -26.97 -14.16 6.00
CA ARG A 160 -28.25 -14.89 6.15
C ARG A 160 -28.39 -16.11 5.25
N GLY A 161 -27.57 -16.23 4.20
CA GLY A 161 -27.65 -17.33 3.24
C GLY A 161 -28.87 -17.28 2.30
N GLU A 162 -29.50 -16.10 2.14
CA GLU A 162 -30.75 -15.96 1.35
C GLU A 162 -30.83 -14.59 0.64
N MET A 163 -31.79 -14.50 -0.32
CA MET A 163 -32.12 -13.26 -1.00
C MET A 163 -33.03 -12.38 -0.13
N ILE A 164 -32.54 -11.21 0.30
CA ILE A 164 -33.33 -10.26 1.11
C ILE A 164 -33.37 -8.87 0.44
N PRO A 165 -34.29 -7.98 0.86
CA PRO A 165 -34.26 -6.60 0.40
C PRO A 165 -33.06 -5.84 1.01
N PHE A 166 -32.38 -5.06 0.17
CA PHE A 166 -31.30 -4.13 0.51
C PHE A 166 -31.76 -2.73 0.18
N THR A 167 -31.59 -1.79 1.11
CA THR A 167 -31.86 -0.38 0.87
C THR A 167 -30.81 0.22 -0.07
N VAL A 168 -31.24 0.96 -1.09
CA VAL A 168 -30.34 1.55 -2.10
C VAL A 168 -30.10 3.02 -1.80
N TYR A 169 -28.84 3.43 -1.83
CA TYR A 169 -28.39 4.82 -1.67
C TYR A 169 -27.59 5.24 -2.91
N ASP A 170 -27.79 6.50 -3.33
CA ASP A 170 -26.92 7.15 -4.32
C ASP A 170 -25.71 7.77 -3.62
N ARG A 171 -24.53 7.33 -4.00
CA ARG A 171 -23.25 7.78 -3.46
C ARG A 171 -23.06 9.30 -3.51
N GLU A 172 -23.56 9.94 -4.59
CA GLU A 172 -23.40 11.36 -4.79
C GLU A 172 -24.25 12.22 -3.84
N THR A 173 -25.26 11.63 -3.21
CA THR A 173 -26.12 12.32 -2.22
C THR A 173 -25.60 12.21 -0.80
N LEU A 174 -24.66 11.30 -0.53
CA LEU A 174 -24.11 11.09 0.81
C LEU A 174 -23.11 12.18 1.18
N ARG A 175 -23.21 12.68 2.42
CA ARG A 175 -22.37 13.76 2.95
C ARG A 175 -21.70 13.36 4.26
N PRO A 176 -20.56 13.98 4.61
CA PRO A 176 -19.88 13.77 5.89
C PRO A 176 -20.81 13.83 7.09
N GLY A 177 -20.63 12.89 8.01
CA GLY A 177 -21.44 12.76 9.22
C GLY A 177 -22.70 11.91 9.08
N MET A 178 -23.15 11.57 7.86
CA MET A 178 -24.27 10.64 7.66
C MET A 178 -23.90 9.24 8.09
N LYS A 179 -24.88 8.55 8.74
CA LYS A 179 -24.70 7.17 9.24
C LYS A 179 -25.95 6.36 8.93
N PHE A 180 -25.73 5.10 8.53
CA PHE A 180 -26.82 4.13 8.32
C PHE A 180 -26.28 2.70 8.43
N ASN A 181 -27.18 1.74 8.54
CA ASN A 181 -26.82 0.32 8.69
C ASN A 181 -27.14 -0.47 7.43
N GLY A 182 -26.48 -1.61 7.28
CA GLY A 182 -26.88 -2.64 6.33
C GLY A 182 -28.22 -3.32 6.75
N PRO A 183 -28.85 -4.07 5.83
CA PRO A 183 -28.34 -4.37 4.50
C PRO A 183 -28.57 -3.23 3.51
N CYS A 184 -27.52 -2.78 2.84
CA CYS A 184 -27.65 -1.70 1.88
C CYS A 184 -26.72 -1.86 0.66
N VAL A 185 -27.10 -1.20 -0.43
CA VAL A 185 -26.33 -1.05 -1.66
C VAL A 185 -26.10 0.44 -1.88
N ILE A 186 -24.86 0.84 -2.01
CA ILE A 186 -24.47 2.21 -2.33
C ILE A 186 -23.98 2.22 -3.78
N GLU A 187 -24.74 2.86 -4.66
CA GLU A 187 -24.45 2.95 -6.09
C GLU A 187 -23.64 4.19 -6.41
N GLU A 188 -22.58 4.01 -7.20
CA GLU A 188 -21.73 5.05 -7.76
C GLU A 188 -21.56 4.81 -9.26
N VAL A 189 -21.23 5.83 -10.04
CA VAL A 189 -21.12 5.72 -11.51
C VAL A 189 -20.18 4.59 -11.97
N THR A 190 -19.10 4.34 -11.24
CA THR A 190 -18.05 3.38 -11.63
C THR A 190 -17.90 2.20 -10.66
N SER A 191 -18.66 2.19 -9.57
CA SER A 191 -18.58 1.14 -8.55
C SER A 191 -19.88 0.95 -7.78
N THR A 192 -19.97 -0.15 -7.05
CA THR A 192 -21.08 -0.44 -6.15
C THR A 192 -20.53 -1.03 -4.87
N THR A 193 -20.92 -0.46 -3.72
CA THR A 193 -20.56 -0.99 -2.41
C THR A 193 -21.77 -1.71 -1.80
N ILE A 194 -21.60 -2.95 -1.40
CA ILE A 194 -22.63 -3.76 -0.74
C ILE A 194 -22.22 -3.94 0.72
N VAL A 195 -23.12 -3.62 1.63
CA VAL A 195 -22.94 -3.81 3.07
C VAL A 195 -24.06 -4.73 3.57
N ASP A 196 -23.68 -5.88 4.14
CA ASP A 196 -24.65 -6.87 4.64
C ASP A 196 -25.24 -6.46 6.01
N VAL A 197 -26.11 -7.28 6.58
CA VAL A 197 -26.91 -7.00 7.80
C VAL A 197 -26.09 -6.70 9.04
N ASP A 198 -24.85 -7.16 9.11
CA ASP A 198 -23.89 -7.01 10.20
C ASP A 198 -22.93 -5.83 10.02
N GLY A 199 -23.17 -4.99 9.00
CA GLY A 199 -22.36 -3.84 8.71
C GLY A 199 -23.04 -2.52 9.00
N SER A 200 -22.24 -1.51 9.37
CA SER A 200 -22.67 -0.12 9.49
C SER A 200 -21.77 0.77 8.63
N VAL A 201 -22.32 1.89 8.18
CA VAL A 201 -21.66 2.87 7.31
C VAL A 201 -21.67 4.23 7.96
N GLU A 202 -20.52 4.88 7.98
CA GLU A 202 -20.37 6.29 8.33
C GLU A 202 -19.63 7.01 7.19
N ILE A 203 -20.04 8.21 6.86
CA ILE A 203 -19.35 9.04 5.87
C ILE A 203 -18.35 9.92 6.62
N ASP A 204 -17.04 9.75 6.31
CA ASP A 204 -15.97 10.55 6.93
C ASP A 204 -15.92 11.99 6.38
N GLU A 205 -15.03 12.81 6.94
CA GLU A 205 -14.85 14.21 6.56
C GLU A 205 -14.38 14.40 5.11
N TYR A 206 -13.81 13.37 4.48
CA TYR A 206 -13.38 13.40 3.07
C TYR A 206 -14.43 12.82 2.11
N GLY A 207 -15.58 12.44 2.66
CA GLY A 207 -16.64 11.79 1.90
C GLY A 207 -16.41 10.30 1.65
N SER A 208 -15.45 9.62 2.28
CA SER A 208 -15.28 8.17 2.14
C SER A 208 -16.35 7.41 2.93
N LEU A 209 -16.71 6.20 2.47
CA LEU A 209 -17.51 5.27 3.28
C LEU A 209 -16.56 4.59 4.27
N VAL A 210 -16.82 4.74 5.53
CA VAL A 210 -16.20 3.94 6.59
C VAL A 210 -17.19 2.84 6.98
N VAL A 211 -16.94 1.64 6.50
CA VAL A 211 -17.77 0.46 6.78
C VAL A 211 -17.17 -0.28 7.96
N SER A 212 -17.96 -0.47 9.01
CA SER A 212 -17.60 -1.28 10.18
C SER A 212 -18.40 -2.57 10.15
N LEU A 213 -17.74 -3.72 10.37
CA LEU A 213 -18.34 -5.05 10.42
C LEU A 213 -18.36 -5.56 11.86
N GLU A 214 -19.54 -5.94 12.34
CA GLU A 214 -19.72 -6.50 13.67
C GLU A 214 -19.72 -8.03 13.59
N GLY A 215 -18.92 -8.68 14.44
CA GLY A 215 -19.00 -10.14 14.64
C GLY A 215 -18.17 -11.01 13.68
N VAL A 216 -17.16 -10.47 12.99
CA VAL A 216 -16.21 -11.25 12.17
C VAL A 216 -14.94 -11.61 12.93
#